data_a6cd22048f04909a78393b0172365f4d
#
_entry.id   a6cd22048f04909a78393b0172365f4d
#
_cell.length_a   1.000
_cell.length_b   1.000
_cell.length_c   1.000
_cell.angle_alpha   90.00
_cell.angle_beta   90.00
_cell.angle_gamma   90.00
#
_symmetry.space_group_name_H-M   'P 1'
#
loop_
_entity.id
_entity.type
_entity.pdbx_description
1 polymer ?
#
loop_
_entity_poly.entity_id
_entity_poly.type
_entity_poly.pdbx_seq_one_letter_code
_entity_poly.pdbx_strand_id
1 'polypeptide(L)'
;MEKHQRRTTSLRARLILAFIITSIIPAIILNLFSYYNTSGIVKDNVDEMTRSNLSQTRGSLDVWLESYEDILFQIYTDDDIVALLKNLNEKKDRSVSRSQLRRTLHGLFYTKEYIKSISVFTQSGEMVFYDLLTGSSTQSSWVDNLGISRQELYQEVSEDNQTHVF
;
A
#
# COMPACT_ATOMS: atom_id res chain seq x y z
N MET A 1 -46.81 -69.09 14.66
CA MET A 1 -46.39 -69.32 13.25
C MET A 1 -46.36 -68.02 12.53
N GLU A 2 -45.19 -67.44 12.47
CA GLU A 2 -44.96 -66.12 11.86
C GLU A 2 -44.43 -66.31 10.42
N LYS A 3 -45.27 -65.97 9.45
CA LYS A 3 -44.96 -66.10 8.03
C LYS A 3 -43.99 -64.99 7.66
N HIS A 4 -42.72 -65.32 7.48
CA HIS A 4 -41.73 -64.49 6.82
C HIS A 4 -42.11 -64.23 5.34
N GLN A 5 -42.75 -63.11 5.06
CA GLN A 5 -43.10 -62.66 3.74
C GLN A 5 -41.78 -62.12 3.07
N ARG A 6 -41.07 -62.99 2.34
CA ARG A 6 -39.97 -62.62 1.48
C ARG A 6 -40.51 -61.70 0.39
N ARG A 7 -40.29 -60.39 0.57
CA ARG A 7 -40.54 -59.42 -0.49
C ARG A 7 -39.58 -59.72 -1.66
N THR A 8 -40.08 -60.36 -2.70
CA THR A 8 -39.42 -60.55 -3.98
C THR A 8 -39.40 -59.23 -4.70
N THR A 9 -38.27 -58.49 -4.64
CA THR A 9 -38.07 -57.29 -5.45
C THR A 9 -38.22 -57.66 -6.93
N SER A 10 -39.05 -56.90 -7.66
CA SER A 10 -39.30 -57.16 -9.07
C SER A 10 -38.01 -57.09 -9.88
N LEU A 11 -37.88 -57.86 -10.94
CA LEU A 11 -36.70 -57.88 -11.81
C LEU A 11 -36.33 -56.46 -12.30
N ARG A 12 -37.35 -55.62 -12.56
CA ARG A 12 -37.19 -54.22 -12.92
C ARG A 12 -36.50 -53.40 -11.82
N ALA A 13 -36.86 -53.59 -10.56
CA ALA A 13 -36.26 -52.90 -9.43
C ALA A 13 -34.77 -53.25 -9.26
N ARG A 14 -34.41 -54.52 -9.49
CA ARG A 14 -33.01 -54.97 -9.43
C ARG A 14 -32.17 -54.39 -10.58
N LEU A 15 -32.73 -54.29 -11.80
CA LEU A 15 -32.08 -53.68 -12.94
C LEU A 15 -31.85 -52.17 -12.75
N ILE A 16 -32.88 -51.48 -12.24
CA ILE A 16 -32.77 -50.05 -11.94
C ILE A 16 -31.72 -49.83 -10.84
N LEU A 17 -31.72 -50.62 -9.79
CA LEU A 17 -30.71 -50.49 -8.72
C LEU A 17 -29.28 -50.74 -9.23
N ALA A 18 -29.11 -51.80 -10.05
CA ALA A 18 -27.80 -52.09 -10.65
C ALA A 18 -27.32 -50.92 -11.53
N PHE A 19 -28.21 -50.32 -12.35
CA PHE A 19 -27.88 -49.16 -13.18
C PHE A 19 -27.53 -47.95 -12.34
N ILE A 20 -28.28 -47.66 -11.28
CA ILE A 20 -27.97 -46.55 -10.36
C ILE A 20 -26.58 -46.75 -9.72
N ILE A 21 -26.30 -47.95 -9.23
CA ILE A 21 -25.01 -48.24 -8.60
C ILE A 21 -23.86 -48.07 -9.58
N THR A 22 -23.96 -48.62 -10.79
CA THR A 22 -22.91 -48.57 -11.79
C THR A 22 -22.67 -47.16 -12.38
N SER A 23 -23.69 -46.30 -12.38
CA SER A 23 -23.58 -44.95 -12.92
C SER A 23 -23.24 -43.88 -11.84
N ILE A 24 -23.92 -43.95 -10.69
CA ILE A 24 -23.82 -42.90 -9.67
C ILE A 24 -22.56 -43.07 -8.83
N ILE A 25 -22.17 -44.28 -8.47
CA ILE A 25 -20.98 -44.49 -7.62
C ILE A 25 -19.69 -44.01 -8.31
N PRO A 26 -19.38 -44.38 -9.56
CA PRO A 26 -18.22 -43.85 -10.25
C PRO A 26 -18.26 -42.32 -10.39
N ALA A 27 -19.43 -41.75 -10.68
CA ALA A 27 -19.58 -40.31 -10.79
C ALA A 27 -19.24 -39.57 -9.47
N ILE A 28 -19.71 -40.11 -8.35
CA ILE A 28 -19.40 -39.56 -7.01
C ILE A 28 -17.89 -39.66 -6.74
N ILE A 29 -17.29 -40.82 -7.00
CA ILE A 29 -15.86 -41.05 -6.79
C ILE A 29 -15.02 -40.05 -7.62
N LEU A 30 -15.35 -39.89 -8.90
CA LEU A 30 -14.66 -38.94 -9.78
C LEU A 30 -14.83 -37.49 -9.32
N ASN A 31 -16.00 -37.11 -8.89
CA ASN A 31 -16.25 -35.76 -8.35
C ASN A 31 -15.44 -35.50 -7.08
N LEU A 32 -15.43 -36.43 -6.15
CA LEU A 32 -14.66 -36.34 -4.93
C LEU A 32 -13.13 -36.22 -5.24
N PHE A 33 -12.65 -37.10 -6.10
CA PHE A 33 -11.25 -37.08 -6.52
C PHE A 33 -10.88 -35.76 -7.20
N SER A 34 -11.70 -35.30 -8.14
CA SER A 34 -11.53 -34.01 -8.81
C SER A 34 -11.53 -32.84 -7.83
N TYR A 35 -12.47 -32.84 -6.88
CA TYR A 35 -12.57 -31.80 -5.86
C TYR A 35 -11.29 -31.71 -5.00
N TYR A 36 -10.81 -32.85 -4.48
CA TYR A 36 -9.61 -32.85 -3.66
C TYR A 36 -8.37 -32.41 -4.45
N ASN A 37 -8.20 -32.91 -5.67
CA ASN A 37 -7.08 -32.57 -6.51
C ASN A 37 -7.09 -31.09 -6.92
N THR A 38 -8.23 -30.59 -7.39
CA THR A 38 -8.40 -29.18 -7.78
C THR A 38 -8.24 -28.25 -6.59
N SER A 39 -8.78 -28.59 -5.43
CA SER A 39 -8.67 -27.79 -4.22
C SER A 39 -7.21 -27.64 -3.76
N GLY A 40 -6.41 -28.69 -3.86
CA GLY A 40 -4.98 -28.63 -3.58
C GLY A 40 -4.23 -27.70 -4.53
N ILE A 41 -4.42 -27.88 -5.84
CA ILE A 41 -3.75 -27.06 -6.86
C ILE A 41 -4.16 -25.59 -6.73
N VAL A 42 -5.43 -25.30 -6.50
CA VAL A 42 -5.91 -23.92 -6.32
C VAL A 42 -5.28 -23.28 -5.09
N LYS A 43 -5.21 -24.00 -3.98
CA LYS A 43 -4.59 -23.49 -2.75
C LYS A 43 -3.11 -23.18 -2.96
N ASP A 44 -2.35 -24.10 -3.55
CA ASP A 44 -0.92 -23.91 -3.80
C ASP A 44 -0.67 -22.73 -4.75
N ASN A 45 -1.46 -22.60 -5.82
CA ASN A 45 -1.37 -21.48 -6.74
C ASN A 45 -1.72 -20.13 -6.08
N VAL A 46 -2.75 -20.10 -5.22
CA VAL A 46 -3.11 -18.88 -4.48
C VAL A 46 -2.03 -18.51 -3.49
N ASP A 47 -1.45 -19.46 -2.78
CA ASP A 47 -0.36 -19.22 -1.83
C ASP A 47 0.90 -18.69 -2.56
N GLU A 48 1.28 -19.28 -3.69
CA GLU A 48 2.41 -18.83 -4.51
C GLU A 48 2.16 -17.43 -5.08
N MET A 49 0.97 -17.18 -5.63
CA MET A 49 0.59 -15.89 -6.17
C MET A 49 0.57 -14.80 -5.08
N THR A 50 0.08 -15.13 -3.89
CA THR A 50 0.06 -14.21 -2.75
C THR A 50 1.47 -13.87 -2.29
N ARG A 51 2.35 -14.85 -2.18
CA ARG A 51 3.76 -14.63 -1.84
C ARG A 51 4.48 -13.78 -2.88
N SER A 52 4.24 -14.06 -4.16
CA SER A 52 4.80 -13.27 -5.27
C SER A 52 4.33 -11.83 -5.23
N ASN A 53 3.03 -11.60 -5.04
CA ASN A 53 2.46 -10.25 -4.92
C ASN A 53 3.01 -9.48 -3.71
N LEU A 54 3.14 -10.14 -2.55
CA LEU A 54 3.73 -9.55 -1.36
C LEU A 54 5.21 -9.19 -1.57
N SER A 55 5.97 -10.06 -2.22
CA SER A 55 7.37 -9.79 -2.55
C SER A 55 7.51 -8.61 -3.51
N GLN A 56 6.66 -8.52 -4.52
CA GLN A 56 6.63 -7.41 -5.45
C GLN A 56 6.22 -6.10 -4.76
N THR A 57 5.21 -6.15 -3.90
CA THR A 57 4.77 -4.98 -3.11
C THR A 57 5.89 -4.49 -2.21
N ARG A 58 6.59 -5.40 -1.53
CA ARG A 58 7.76 -5.07 -0.71
C ARG A 58 8.83 -4.38 -1.54
N GLY A 59 9.21 -4.95 -2.69
CA GLY A 59 10.20 -4.35 -3.58
C GLY A 59 9.79 -2.95 -4.07
N SER A 60 8.51 -2.73 -4.34
CA SER A 60 7.99 -1.41 -4.71
C SER A 60 8.09 -0.41 -3.55
N LEU A 61 7.80 -0.85 -2.32
CA LEU A 61 7.94 0.00 -1.13
C LEU A 61 9.40 0.36 -0.87
N ASP A 62 10.32 -0.60 -0.99
CA ASP A 62 11.75 -0.35 -0.82
C ASP A 62 12.25 0.72 -1.82
N VAL A 63 11.85 0.64 -3.10
CA VAL A 63 12.17 1.64 -4.12
C VAL A 63 11.56 3.01 -3.80
N TRP A 64 10.34 3.06 -3.26
CA TRP A 64 9.73 4.33 -2.85
C TRP A 64 10.47 4.97 -1.68
N LEU A 65 10.81 4.18 -0.66
CA LEU A 65 11.57 4.66 0.50
C LEU A 65 12.94 5.19 0.08
N GLU A 66 13.70 4.46 -0.74
CA GLU A 66 14.97 4.90 -1.30
C GLU A 66 14.82 6.23 -2.06
N SER A 67 13.75 6.36 -2.82
CA SER A 67 13.50 7.61 -3.56
C SER A 67 13.14 8.79 -2.65
N TYR A 68 12.50 8.57 -1.51
CA TYR A 68 12.29 9.61 -0.50
C TYR A 68 13.60 10.01 0.16
N GLU A 69 14.46 9.05 0.50
CA GLU A 69 15.80 9.32 1.05
C GLU A 69 16.66 10.14 0.08
N ASP A 70 16.66 9.79 -1.20
CA ASP A 70 17.37 10.54 -2.24
C ASP A 70 16.94 12.01 -2.31
N ILE A 71 15.64 12.27 -2.21
CA ILE A 71 15.12 13.64 -2.23
C ILE A 71 15.50 14.40 -0.96
N LEU A 72 15.37 13.77 0.20
CA LEU A 72 15.81 14.39 1.44
C LEU A 72 17.29 14.71 1.41
N PHE A 73 18.11 13.79 0.90
CA PHE A 73 19.55 14.02 0.70
C PHE A 73 19.81 15.18 -0.27
N GLN A 74 19.09 15.24 -1.38
CA GLN A 74 19.22 16.32 -2.35
C GLN A 74 18.86 17.68 -1.73
N ILE A 75 17.77 17.75 -0.95
CA ILE A 75 17.37 18.99 -0.25
C ILE A 75 18.43 19.41 0.77
N TYR A 76 18.99 18.45 1.50
CA TYR A 76 19.97 18.72 2.53
C TYR A 76 21.33 19.15 1.97
N THR A 77 21.72 18.65 0.80
CA THR A 77 23.03 18.92 0.17
C THR A 77 23.00 20.07 -0.83
N ASP A 78 21.84 20.60 -1.18
CA ASP A 78 21.68 21.71 -2.11
C ASP A 78 21.99 23.04 -1.39
N ASP A 79 23.12 23.65 -1.73
CA ASP A 79 23.59 24.92 -1.13
C ASP A 79 22.58 26.06 -1.31
N ASP A 80 21.87 26.11 -2.42
CA ASP A 80 20.86 27.14 -2.69
C ASP A 80 19.64 26.96 -1.75
N ILE A 81 19.19 25.74 -1.54
CA ILE A 81 18.11 25.45 -0.60
C ILE A 81 18.53 25.79 0.83
N VAL A 82 19.73 25.41 1.23
CA VAL A 82 20.28 25.70 2.56
C VAL A 82 20.39 27.22 2.77
N ALA A 83 20.86 27.96 1.78
CA ALA A 83 20.94 29.42 1.85
C ALA A 83 19.57 30.08 1.97
N LEU A 84 18.58 29.61 1.21
CA LEU A 84 17.21 30.10 1.28
C LEU A 84 16.57 29.81 2.66
N LEU A 85 16.80 28.64 3.23
CA LEU A 85 16.33 28.29 4.56
C LEU A 85 16.98 29.15 5.65
N LYS A 86 18.27 29.43 5.52
CA LYS A 86 18.98 30.34 6.41
C LYS A 86 18.42 31.76 6.35
N ASN A 87 18.16 32.30 5.15
CA ASN A 87 17.55 33.61 4.98
C ASN A 87 16.12 33.67 5.62
N LEU A 88 15.34 32.59 5.50
CA LEU A 88 14.02 32.49 6.15
C LEU A 88 14.15 32.51 7.68
N ASN A 89 15.10 31.75 8.24
CA ASN A 89 15.36 31.74 9.68
C ASN A 89 15.83 33.10 10.21
N GLU A 90 16.70 33.79 9.46
CA GLU A 90 17.22 35.14 9.80
C GLU A 90 16.23 36.27 9.48
N LYS A 91 15.06 35.93 8.94
CA LYS A 91 14.00 36.86 8.53
C LYS A 91 14.45 37.87 7.47
N LYS A 92 15.43 37.53 6.68
CA LYS A 92 15.91 38.34 5.54
C LYS A 92 15.16 37.96 4.28
N ASP A 93 14.72 38.95 3.52
CA ASP A 93 14.04 38.77 2.22
C ASP A 93 13.01 37.63 2.17
N ARG A 94 12.20 37.50 3.23
CA ARG A 94 11.29 36.36 3.49
C ARG A 94 10.39 36.03 2.29
N SER A 95 9.81 37.02 1.64
CA SER A 95 8.90 36.81 0.52
C SER A 95 9.61 36.25 -0.70
N VAL A 96 10.82 36.72 -0.98
CA VAL A 96 11.65 36.29 -2.10
C VAL A 96 12.17 34.88 -1.83
N SER A 97 12.78 34.66 -0.66
CA SER A 97 13.31 33.36 -0.26
C SER A 97 12.23 32.28 -0.23
N ARG A 98 11.04 32.60 0.30
CA ARG A 98 9.89 31.70 0.28
C ARG A 98 9.45 31.33 -1.14
N SER A 99 9.36 32.33 -2.03
CA SER A 99 8.96 32.11 -3.42
C SER A 99 9.98 31.28 -4.19
N GLN A 100 11.25 31.56 -3.99
CA GLN A 100 12.34 30.79 -4.60
C GLN A 100 12.37 29.35 -4.09
N LEU A 101 12.32 29.16 -2.77
CA LEU A 101 12.27 27.81 -2.16
C LEU A 101 11.10 27.01 -2.68
N ARG A 102 9.89 27.61 -2.74
CA ARG A 102 8.72 26.94 -3.32
C ARG A 102 8.94 26.53 -4.77
N ARG A 103 9.58 27.37 -5.58
CA ARG A 103 9.89 27.07 -6.99
C ARG A 103 10.89 25.93 -7.09
N THR A 104 11.92 25.92 -6.26
CA THR A 104 12.92 24.84 -6.22
C THR A 104 12.28 23.53 -5.80
N LEU A 105 11.49 23.53 -4.73
CA LEU A 105 10.72 22.35 -4.32
C LEU A 105 9.80 21.86 -5.43
N HIS A 106 9.07 22.75 -6.11
CA HIS A 106 8.26 22.36 -7.26
C HIS A 106 9.07 21.67 -8.35
N GLY A 107 10.26 22.19 -8.68
CA GLY A 107 11.14 21.61 -9.69
C GLY A 107 11.61 20.19 -9.33
N LEU A 108 11.97 19.98 -8.07
CA LEU A 108 12.36 18.66 -7.56
C LEU A 108 11.23 17.63 -7.62
N PHE A 109 10.02 18.08 -7.37
CA PHE A 109 8.84 17.21 -7.28
C PHE A 109 8.17 16.90 -8.61
N TYR A 110 8.23 17.84 -9.54
CA TYR A 110 7.51 17.70 -10.82
C TYR A 110 7.89 16.43 -11.59
N THR A 111 9.09 15.90 -11.32
CA THR A 111 9.61 14.68 -11.94
C THR A 111 9.28 13.40 -11.18
N LYS A 112 8.67 13.49 -10.00
CA LYS A 112 8.46 12.37 -9.07
C LYS A 112 6.97 12.13 -8.84
N GLU A 113 6.35 11.29 -9.68
CA GLU A 113 4.90 11.05 -9.69
C GLU A 113 4.32 10.51 -8.36
N TYR A 114 5.14 9.82 -7.57
CA TYR A 114 4.75 9.20 -6.30
C TYR A 114 4.78 10.16 -5.11
N ILE A 115 5.45 11.32 -5.23
CA ILE A 115 5.46 12.32 -4.17
C ILE A 115 4.38 13.33 -4.43
N LYS A 116 3.44 13.44 -3.49
CA LYS A 116 2.29 14.33 -3.64
C LYS A 116 2.45 15.65 -2.90
N SER A 117 3.28 15.68 -1.87
CA SER A 117 3.50 16.87 -1.06
C SER A 117 4.87 16.85 -0.39
N ILE A 118 5.43 18.02 -0.19
CA ILE A 118 6.57 18.26 0.69
C ILE A 118 6.35 19.52 1.50
N SER A 119 6.72 19.45 2.75
CA SER A 119 6.68 20.59 3.67
C SER A 119 8.01 20.72 4.37
N VAL A 120 8.58 21.91 4.32
CA VAL A 120 9.83 22.26 5.00
C VAL A 120 9.53 23.23 6.11
N PHE A 121 9.88 22.84 7.33
CA PHE A 121 9.74 23.66 8.53
C PHE A 121 11.06 24.30 8.89
N THR A 122 11.00 25.58 9.21
CA THR A 122 12.16 26.33 9.68
C THR A 122 12.12 26.46 11.21
N GLN A 123 13.26 26.64 11.83
CA GLN A 123 13.38 26.89 13.26
C GLN A 123 12.57 28.11 13.71
N SER A 124 12.39 29.11 12.81
CA SER A 124 11.57 30.31 13.08
C SER A 124 10.06 30.04 13.09
N GLY A 125 9.61 28.80 12.87
CA GLY A 125 8.19 28.41 12.79
C GLY A 125 7.54 28.69 11.43
N GLU A 126 8.32 29.06 10.42
CA GLU A 126 7.80 29.18 9.07
C GLU A 126 7.72 27.84 8.39
N MET A 127 6.69 27.66 7.60
CA MET A 127 6.51 26.48 6.76
C MET A 127 6.47 26.92 5.28
N VAL A 128 7.29 26.27 4.48
CA VAL A 128 7.24 26.36 3.02
C VAL A 128 6.86 24.98 2.49
N PHE A 129 5.83 24.92 1.67
CA PHE A 129 5.35 23.65 1.14
C PHE A 129 5.04 23.75 -0.34
N TYR A 130 5.11 22.59 -0.96
CA TYR A 130 4.57 22.29 -2.27
C TYR A 130 3.63 21.09 -2.14
N ASP A 131 2.41 21.23 -2.64
CA ASP A 131 1.36 20.24 -2.45
C ASP A 131 0.52 20.12 -3.72
N LEU A 132 0.45 18.91 -4.26
CA LEU A 132 -0.41 18.56 -5.39
C LEU A 132 -1.83 18.17 -4.95
N LEU A 133 -2.01 17.82 -3.66
CA LEU A 133 -3.28 17.34 -3.15
C LEU A 133 -4.28 18.47 -2.91
N THR A 134 -3.78 19.62 -2.43
CA THR A 134 -4.62 20.77 -2.08
C THR A 134 -4.64 21.86 -3.15
N GLY A 135 -3.85 21.69 -4.22
CA GLY A 135 -3.66 22.71 -5.25
C GLY A 135 -2.74 23.84 -4.82
N SER A 136 -2.10 24.49 -5.80
CA SER A 136 -1.06 25.51 -5.56
C SER A 136 -1.54 26.81 -4.92
N SER A 137 -2.84 26.97 -4.67
CA SER A 137 -3.48 28.20 -4.18
C SER A 137 -3.94 28.16 -2.73
N THR A 138 -3.82 27.02 -2.05
CA THR A 138 -4.29 26.87 -0.67
C THR A 138 -3.27 27.36 0.35
N GLN A 139 -3.74 28.07 1.36
CA GLN A 139 -2.92 28.54 2.48
C GLN A 139 -2.64 27.44 3.52
N SER A 140 -3.28 26.29 3.40
CA SER A 140 -3.16 25.16 4.31
C SER A 140 -2.45 23.98 3.61
N SER A 141 -1.46 23.39 4.29
CA SER A 141 -0.83 22.15 3.89
C SER A 141 -1.64 20.95 4.35
N TRP A 142 -1.49 19.79 3.70
CA TRP A 142 -2.04 18.53 4.16
C TRP A 142 -1.60 18.18 5.60
N VAL A 143 -0.42 18.65 6.03
CA VAL A 143 0.10 18.50 7.39
C VAL A 143 -0.87 19.09 8.44
N ASP A 144 -1.58 20.16 8.09
CA ASP A 144 -2.57 20.77 9.00
C ASP A 144 -3.77 19.83 9.27
N ASN A 145 -3.95 18.79 8.44
CA ASN A 145 -5.02 17.81 8.60
C ASN A 145 -4.60 16.57 9.41
N LEU A 146 -3.33 16.46 9.81
CA LEU A 146 -2.84 15.34 10.60
C LEU A 146 -3.32 15.38 12.06
N GLY A 147 -3.90 16.50 12.51
CA GLY A 147 -4.33 16.67 13.91
C GLY A 147 -3.18 16.87 14.90
N ILE A 148 -1.95 17.02 14.42
CA ILE A 148 -0.75 17.30 15.20
C ILE A 148 -0.38 18.76 14.96
N SER A 149 0.01 19.48 16.01
CA SER A 149 0.47 20.85 15.84
C SER A 149 1.81 20.89 15.13
N ARG A 150 2.05 21.93 14.32
CA ARG A 150 3.34 22.09 13.61
C ARG A 150 4.53 22.16 14.56
N GLN A 151 4.33 22.68 15.76
CA GLN A 151 5.37 22.77 16.79
C GLN A 151 5.69 21.41 17.40
N GLU A 152 4.67 20.62 17.69
CA GLU A 152 4.88 19.24 18.16
C GLU A 152 5.62 18.40 17.13
N LEU A 153 5.20 18.47 15.85
CA LEU A 153 5.88 17.77 14.77
C LEU A 153 7.35 18.20 14.64
N TYR A 154 7.63 19.52 14.73
CA TYR A 154 9.00 20.02 14.68
C TYR A 154 9.83 19.53 15.86
N GLN A 155 9.27 19.54 17.07
CA GLN A 155 9.97 19.04 18.25
C GLN A 155 10.27 17.56 18.16
N GLU A 156 9.30 16.76 17.79
CA GLU A 156 9.46 15.31 17.63
C GLU A 156 10.56 14.96 16.62
N VAL A 157 10.58 15.63 15.47
CA VAL A 157 11.60 15.42 14.44
C VAL A 157 12.97 15.98 14.85
N SER A 158 13.02 17.08 15.62
CA SER A 158 14.28 17.72 16.03
C SER A 158 14.97 17.04 17.20
N GLU A 159 14.23 16.34 18.05
CA GLU A 159 14.78 15.59 19.20
C GLU A 159 15.41 14.26 18.77
N ASP A 160 14.98 13.71 17.66
CA ASP A 160 15.52 12.47 17.12
C ASP A 160 16.35 12.74 15.86
N ASN A 161 17.64 12.40 15.92
CA ASN A 161 18.59 12.55 14.81
C ASN A 161 18.39 11.49 13.71
N GLN A 162 17.24 10.81 13.67
CA GLN A 162 16.92 9.79 12.67
C GLN A 162 15.94 10.32 11.63
N THR A 163 16.02 9.75 10.44
CA THR A 163 15.01 9.99 9.40
C THR A 163 13.75 9.22 9.76
N HIS A 164 12.64 9.94 9.97
CA HIS A 164 11.34 9.36 10.26
C HIS A 164 10.48 9.29 9.01
N VAL A 165 9.84 8.15 8.83
CA VAL A 165 8.77 7.94 7.84
C VAL A 165 7.48 7.71 8.62
N PHE A 166 6.51 8.62 8.44
CA PHE A 166 5.20 8.54 9.07
C PHE A 166 4.15 8.00 8.10
#